data_7a1986cdf326dfcd973e0058fc0d4d3d
#
_entry.id   7a1986cdf326dfcd973e0058fc0d4d3d
#
_cell.length_a   1.000
_cell.length_b   1.000
_cell.length_c   1.000
_cell.angle_alpha   90.00
_cell.angle_beta   90.00
_cell.angle_gamma   90.00
#
_symmetry.space_group_name_H-M   'P 1'
#
loop_
_entity.id
_entity.type
_entity.pdbx_description
1 polymer ?
#
loop_
_entity_poly.entity_id
_entity_poly.type
_entity_poly.pdbx_seq_one_letter_code
_entity_poly.pdbx_strand_id
1 'polypeptide(L)'
;MSADIDIDMPDRAALLRLIPHTAARQITNGQVRRHNSGVYITDIPRDPVHECAAIDYKAAEQRGYFKIDFLNMSVYQLVRDPEHYEQMLAKAPMWSRLWTDPVWASQLVHVGNYTELLASMQPDSIPRMAAFISVIRPGKAHLQNLPWADVFASVWDS
;
A
#
# COMPACT_ATOMS: atom_id res chain seq x y z
N MET A 1 13.00 -6.11 -14.31
CA MET A 1 11.72 -5.56 -13.81
C MET A 1 11.22 -6.54 -12.77
N SER A 2 11.02 -6.08 -11.53
CA SER A 2 10.37 -6.90 -10.50
C SER A 2 8.92 -7.14 -10.92
N ALA A 3 8.52 -8.39 -10.99
CA ALA A 3 7.15 -8.78 -11.34
C ALA A 3 6.34 -9.03 -10.06
N ASP A 4 6.38 -8.10 -9.12
CA ASP A 4 5.54 -8.18 -7.93
C ASP A 4 4.13 -7.72 -8.29
N ILE A 5 3.13 -8.49 -7.89
CA ILE A 5 1.72 -8.11 -7.98
C ILE A 5 1.24 -7.82 -6.57
N ASP A 6 0.76 -6.60 -6.36
CA ASP A 6 0.09 -6.18 -5.15
C ASP A 6 -1.43 -6.32 -5.32
N ILE A 7 -2.07 -7.02 -4.40
CA ILE A 7 -3.53 -7.22 -4.39
C ILE A 7 -4.08 -6.76 -3.05
N ASP A 8 -4.92 -5.73 -3.08
CA ASP A 8 -5.61 -5.25 -1.90
C ASP A 8 -6.73 -6.22 -1.49
N MET A 9 -6.76 -6.56 -0.21
CA MET A 9 -7.75 -7.50 0.34
C MET A 9 -8.38 -6.94 1.62
N PRO A 10 -9.70 -7.07 1.79
CA PRO A 10 -10.37 -6.66 3.01
C PRO A 10 -9.93 -7.50 4.23
N ASP A 11 -9.69 -8.80 4.03
CA ASP A 11 -9.19 -9.73 5.05
C ASP A 11 -8.23 -10.73 4.41
N ARG A 12 -6.93 -10.41 4.47
CA ARG A 12 -5.85 -11.26 3.98
C ARG A 12 -5.83 -12.63 4.65
N ALA A 13 -6.08 -12.69 5.96
CA ALA A 13 -6.01 -13.94 6.69
C ALA A 13 -7.15 -14.89 6.28
N ALA A 14 -8.35 -14.38 6.02
CA ALA A 14 -9.46 -15.15 5.50
C ALA A 14 -9.13 -15.75 4.12
N LEU A 15 -8.58 -14.93 3.21
CA LEU A 15 -8.17 -15.40 1.88
C LEU A 15 -7.13 -16.52 1.98
N LEU A 16 -6.07 -16.33 2.76
CA LEU A 16 -4.96 -17.27 2.85
C LEU A 16 -5.35 -18.62 3.48
N ARG A 17 -6.49 -18.70 4.19
CA ARG A 17 -7.06 -19.99 4.63
C ARG A 17 -7.69 -20.79 3.48
N LEU A 18 -8.06 -20.13 2.40
CA LEU A 18 -8.76 -20.75 1.26
C LEU A 18 -7.81 -21.23 0.16
N ILE A 19 -6.58 -20.71 0.11
CA ILE A 19 -5.62 -21.01 -0.94
C ILE A 19 -4.35 -21.66 -0.38
N PRO A 20 -3.86 -22.75 -1.01
CA PRO A 20 -2.54 -23.29 -0.69
C PRO A 20 -1.48 -22.22 -0.98
N HIS A 21 -0.61 -21.96 -0.03
CA HIS A 21 0.44 -20.97 -0.18
C HIS A 21 1.65 -21.27 0.69
N THR A 22 2.77 -20.65 0.35
CA THR A 22 3.97 -20.60 1.17
C THR A 22 4.33 -19.14 1.43
N ALA A 23 4.46 -18.74 2.68
CA ALA A 23 4.88 -17.37 3.02
C ALA A 23 6.28 -17.09 2.45
N ALA A 24 6.48 -15.91 1.89
CA ALA A 24 7.80 -15.51 1.43
C ALA A 24 8.74 -15.30 2.62
N ARG A 25 10.04 -15.55 2.41
CA ARG A 25 11.09 -15.37 3.41
C ARG A 25 11.74 -14.01 3.23
N GLN A 26 11.91 -13.31 4.33
CA GLN A 26 12.68 -12.08 4.40
C GLN A 26 13.83 -12.23 5.39
N ILE A 27 15.04 -11.83 4.99
CA ILE A 27 16.20 -11.80 5.88
C ILE A 27 16.53 -10.32 6.15
N THR A 28 16.45 -9.93 7.43
CA THR A 28 16.77 -8.57 7.87
C THR A 28 17.77 -8.66 9.02
N ASN A 29 18.92 -8.04 8.87
CA ASN A 29 20.01 -8.08 9.86
C ASN A 29 20.41 -9.51 10.29
N GLY A 30 20.45 -10.44 9.33
CA GLY A 30 20.76 -11.86 9.57
C GLY A 30 19.63 -12.67 10.20
N GLN A 31 18.50 -12.06 10.52
CA GLN A 31 17.33 -12.74 11.08
C GLN A 31 16.35 -13.13 9.99
N VAL A 32 15.88 -14.37 10.05
CA VAL A 32 14.84 -14.89 9.19
C VAL A 32 13.46 -14.51 9.73
N ARG A 33 12.63 -13.96 8.86
CA ARG A 33 11.23 -13.62 9.15
C ARG A 33 10.34 -14.02 7.98
N ARG A 34 9.07 -14.24 8.24
CA ARG A 34 8.05 -14.28 7.19
C ARG A 34 7.87 -12.87 6.62
N HIS A 35 7.75 -12.76 5.29
CA HIS A 35 7.38 -11.49 4.66
C HIS A 35 5.97 -11.10 5.07
N ASN A 36 5.72 -9.82 5.32
CA ASN A 36 4.45 -9.34 5.87
C ASN A 36 3.26 -9.58 4.94
N SER A 37 3.45 -9.42 3.64
CA SER A 37 2.40 -9.51 2.61
C SER A 37 2.63 -10.63 1.61
N GLY A 38 3.89 -10.93 1.29
CA GLY A 38 4.29 -11.81 0.20
C GLY A 38 4.07 -13.29 0.46
N VAL A 39 3.51 -13.96 -0.55
CA VAL A 39 3.35 -15.40 -0.58
C VAL A 39 3.66 -15.96 -1.97
N TYR A 40 3.95 -17.25 -2.02
CA TYR A 40 4.04 -18.03 -3.25
C TYR A 40 2.84 -18.99 -3.31
N ILE A 41 2.15 -19.00 -4.43
CA ILE A 41 1.06 -19.96 -4.73
C ILE A 41 1.64 -21.18 -5.46
N THR A 42 2.75 -21.00 -6.19
CA THR A 42 3.51 -22.08 -6.83
C THR A 42 4.40 -22.78 -5.80
N ASP A 43 4.77 -24.03 -6.12
CA ASP A 43 5.68 -24.79 -5.27
C ASP A 43 7.05 -24.10 -5.17
N ILE A 44 7.50 -23.92 -3.95
CA ILE A 44 8.81 -23.40 -3.59
C ILE A 44 9.36 -24.23 -2.41
N PRO A 45 10.67 -24.49 -2.34
CA PRO A 45 11.27 -25.16 -1.18
C PRO A 45 10.89 -24.45 0.13
N ARG A 46 10.45 -25.23 1.14
CA ARG A 46 9.98 -24.73 2.42
C ARG A 46 10.98 -24.93 3.53
N ASP A 47 11.06 -23.99 4.42
CA ASP A 47 11.75 -24.09 5.70
C ASP A 47 10.72 -24.45 6.77
N PRO A 48 10.75 -25.67 7.34
CA PRO A 48 9.77 -26.09 8.32
C PRO A 48 9.94 -25.40 9.68
N VAL A 49 11.13 -24.88 9.97
CA VAL A 49 11.42 -24.19 11.24
C VAL A 49 10.76 -22.81 11.27
N HIS A 50 10.87 -22.07 10.18
CA HIS A 50 10.32 -20.72 10.08
C HIS A 50 8.96 -20.68 9.37
N GLU A 51 8.45 -21.83 8.92
CA GLU A 51 7.18 -21.98 8.19
C GLU A 51 7.03 -20.99 7.01
N CYS A 52 8.10 -20.81 6.25
CA CYS A 52 8.17 -19.92 5.08
C CYS A 52 9.01 -20.59 3.97
N ALA A 53 9.22 -19.89 2.86
CA ALA A 53 10.13 -20.34 1.82
C ALA A 53 11.56 -20.52 2.37
N ALA A 54 12.27 -21.55 1.91
CA ALA A 54 13.67 -21.80 2.30
C ALA A 54 14.64 -20.79 1.68
N ILE A 55 14.18 -20.05 0.65
CA ILE A 55 14.96 -19.08 -0.11
C ILE A 55 14.47 -17.68 0.24
N ASP A 56 15.38 -16.72 0.45
CA ASP A 56 15.03 -15.30 0.59
C ASP A 56 14.29 -14.77 -0.65
N TYR A 57 13.32 -13.89 -0.46
CA TYR A 57 12.44 -13.44 -1.53
C TYR A 57 13.18 -12.82 -2.73
N LYS A 58 14.29 -12.09 -2.48
CA LYS A 58 15.11 -11.52 -3.56
C LYS A 58 15.83 -12.59 -4.38
N ALA A 59 16.37 -13.62 -3.69
CA ALA A 59 17.01 -14.75 -4.36
C ALA A 59 15.99 -15.67 -5.06
N ALA A 60 14.77 -15.76 -4.54
CA ALA A 60 13.67 -16.47 -5.18
C ALA A 60 13.23 -15.79 -6.49
N GLU A 61 13.09 -14.47 -6.48
CA GLU A 61 12.80 -13.67 -7.67
C GLU A 61 13.87 -13.89 -8.78
N GLN A 62 15.15 -13.86 -8.42
CA GLN A 62 16.24 -14.14 -9.37
C GLN A 62 16.18 -15.54 -9.98
N ARG A 63 15.55 -16.48 -9.30
CA ARG A 63 15.33 -17.87 -9.77
C ARG A 63 14.01 -18.06 -10.50
N GLY A 64 13.27 -16.97 -10.75
CA GLY A 64 12.01 -17.00 -11.49
C GLY A 64 10.78 -17.37 -10.66
N TYR A 65 10.88 -17.42 -9.31
CA TYR A 65 9.70 -17.58 -8.47
C TYR A 65 8.90 -16.27 -8.43
N PHE A 66 7.60 -16.39 -8.60
CA PHE A 66 6.69 -15.27 -8.63
C PHE A 66 6.01 -15.07 -7.27
N LYS A 67 6.27 -13.92 -6.64
CA LYS A 67 5.69 -13.53 -5.35
C LYS A 67 4.44 -12.68 -5.57
N ILE A 68 3.38 -12.97 -4.83
CA ILE A 68 2.17 -12.14 -4.76
C ILE A 68 2.12 -11.50 -3.37
N ASP A 69 1.96 -10.19 -3.33
CA ASP A 69 1.75 -9.43 -2.10
C ASP A 69 0.25 -9.18 -1.88
N PHE A 70 -0.32 -9.84 -0.87
CA PHE A 70 -1.67 -9.55 -0.43
C PHE A 70 -1.63 -8.50 0.68
N LEU A 71 -2.10 -7.31 0.34
CA LEU A 71 -2.14 -6.16 1.25
C LEU A 71 -3.47 -6.14 2.00
N ASN A 72 -3.40 -6.11 3.34
CA ASN A 72 -4.61 -6.06 4.14
C ASN A 72 -5.14 -4.63 4.21
N MET A 73 -6.19 -4.34 3.46
CA MET A 73 -6.85 -3.04 3.39
C MET A 73 -8.22 -3.13 4.08
N SER A 74 -8.19 -3.07 5.42
CA SER A 74 -9.39 -3.26 6.25
C SER A 74 -10.51 -2.24 5.96
N VAL A 75 -10.21 -1.10 5.34
CA VAL A 75 -11.22 -0.12 4.93
C VAL A 75 -12.24 -0.72 3.96
N TYR A 76 -11.87 -1.71 3.16
CA TYR A 76 -12.80 -2.41 2.26
C TYR A 76 -13.82 -3.29 3.01
N GLN A 77 -13.60 -3.61 4.28
CA GLN A 77 -14.61 -4.30 5.11
C GLN A 77 -15.88 -3.46 5.33
N LEU A 78 -15.79 -2.15 5.14
CA LEU A 78 -16.92 -1.23 5.20
C LEU A 78 -17.79 -1.26 3.94
N VAL A 79 -17.30 -1.84 2.85
CA VAL A 79 -18.04 -2.01 1.59
C VAL A 79 -18.94 -3.23 1.71
N ARG A 80 -20.26 -3.05 1.59
CA ARG A 80 -21.26 -4.12 1.76
C ARG A 80 -21.40 -5.00 0.51
N ASP A 81 -21.39 -4.35 -0.66
CA ASP A 81 -21.67 -4.97 -1.96
C ASP A 81 -21.15 -4.03 -3.07
N PRO A 82 -21.11 -4.47 -4.35
CA PRO A 82 -20.67 -3.67 -5.47
C PRO A 82 -21.45 -2.37 -5.65
N GLU A 83 -22.77 -2.39 -5.44
CA GLU A 83 -23.61 -1.19 -5.57
C GLU A 83 -23.25 -0.15 -4.50
N HIS A 84 -23.02 -0.56 -3.26
CA HIS A 84 -22.58 0.33 -2.20
C HIS A 84 -21.20 0.93 -2.52
N TYR A 85 -20.29 0.15 -3.11
CA TYR A 85 -18.99 0.64 -3.55
C TYR A 85 -19.12 1.73 -4.61
N GLU A 86 -19.94 1.52 -5.63
CA GLU A 86 -20.21 2.52 -6.67
C GLU A 86 -20.85 3.80 -6.09
N GLN A 87 -21.80 3.67 -5.16
CA GLN A 87 -22.39 4.80 -4.45
C GLN A 87 -21.35 5.59 -3.64
N MET A 88 -20.37 4.90 -3.03
CA MET A 88 -19.29 5.56 -2.31
C MET A 88 -18.36 6.32 -3.26
N LEU A 89 -18.02 5.73 -4.41
CA LEU A 89 -17.19 6.39 -5.43
C LEU A 89 -17.86 7.59 -6.08
N ALA A 90 -19.20 7.55 -6.23
CA ALA A 90 -19.97 8.66 -6.79
C ALA A 90 -20.06 9.89 -5.86
N LYS A 91 -19.77 9.72 -4.57
CA LYS A 91 -19.78 10.85 -3.62
C LYS A 91 -18.56 11.72 -3.83
N ALA A 92 -18.79 13.02 -4.02
CA ALA A 92 -17.70 13.99 -4.05
C ALA A 92 -16.96 14.01 -2.69
N PRO A 93 -15.64 13.90 -2.68
CA PRO A 93 -14.86 14.03 -1.44
C PRO A 93 -15.04 15.41 -0.82
N MET A 94 -15.07 15.45 0.50
CA MET A 94 -15.14 16.73 1.26
C MET A 94 -13.72 17.32 1.37
N TRP A 95 -13.16 17.80 0.26
CA TRP A 95 -11.77 18.24 0.16
C TRP A 95 -11.40 19.26 1.22
N SER A 96 -12.21 20.31 1.42
CA SER A 96 -11.93 21.36 2.41
C SER A 96 -11.81 20.83 3.82
N ARG A 97 -12.51 19.76 4.16
CA ARG A 97 -12.44 19.15 5.48
C ARG A 97 -11.06 18.56 5.81
N LEU A 98 -10.27 18.20 4.80
CA LEU A 98 -8.91 17.71 4.98
C LEU A 98 -7.99 18.71 5.69
N TRP A 99 -8.22 20.01 5.51
CA TRP A 99 -7.39 21.07 6.10
C TRP A 99 -8.12 21.94 7.12
N THR A 100 -9.46 21.84 7.22
CA THR A 100 -10.24 22.61 8.22
C THR A 100 -10.56 21.77 9.45
N ASP A 101 -10.48 20.44 9.39
CA ASP A 101 -10.79 19.52 10.49
C ASP A 101 -9.64 18.53 10.71
N PRO A 102 -8.58 18.92 11.43
CA PRO A 102 -7.42 18.06 11.63
C PRO A 102 -7.74 16.79 12.44
N VAL A 103 -8.76 16.82 13.29
CA VAL A 103 -9.21 15.65 14.06
C VAL A 103 -9.81 14.60 13.12
N TRP A 104 -10.65 15.03 12.19
CA TRP A 104 -11.18 14.13 11.16
C TRP A 104 -10.08 13.65 10.21
N ALA A 105 -9.23 14.56 9.73
CA ALA A 105 -8.15 14.24 8.82
C ALA A 105 -7.15 13.22 9.43
N SER A 106 -6.92 13.27 10.75
CA SER A 106 -6.03 12.32 11.44
C SER A 106 -6.51 10.86 11.39
N GLN A 107 -7.77 10.62 11.08
CA GLN A 107 -8.35 9.28 10.96
C GLN A 107 -8.19 8.67 9.56
N LEU A 108 -7.72 9.45 8.58
CA LEU A 108 -7.57 9.00 7.21
C LEU A 108 -6.36 8.09 7.03
N VAL A 109 -6.58 6.99 6.33
CA VAL A 109 -5.51 6.03 5.99
C VAL A 109 -4.42 6.72 5.17
N HIS A 110 -3.17 6.42 5.47
CA HIS A 110 -1.93 6.94 4.86
C HIS A 110 -1.62 8.42 5.10
N VAL A 111 -2.61 9.29 5.27
CA VAL A 111 -2.41 10.74 5.34
C VAL A 111 -2.66 11.34 6.71
N GLY A 112 -3.26 10.60 7.63
CA GLY A 112 -3.67 11.09 8.96
C GLY A 112 -2.55 11.65 9.83
N ASN A 113 -1.31 11.20 9.63
CA ASN A 113 -0.14 11.73 10.34
C ASN A 113 0.44 13.02 9.74
N TYR A 114 -0.17 13.53 8.65
CA TYR A 114 0.34 14.67 7.87
C TYR A 114 -0.66 15.82 7.80
N THR A 115 -1.44 16.02 8.88
CA THR A 115 -2.51 17.03 8.93
C THR A 115 -2.01 18.45 8.68
N GLU A 116 -0.82 18.81 9.20
CA GLU A 116 -0.20 20.11 8.94
C GLU A 116 0.18 20.29 7.47
N LEU A 117 0.73 19.25 6.85
CA LEU A 117 1.09 19.28 5.44
C LEU A 117 -0.16 19.30 4.55
N LEU A 118 -1.24 18.58 4.93
CA LEU A 118 -2.55 18.67 4.27
C LEU A 118 -3.09 20.10 4.31
N ALA A 119 -2.97 20.77 5.45
CA ALA A 119 -3.41 22.17 5.59
C ALA A 119 -2.56 23.13 4.74
N SER A 120 -1.28 22.85 4.57
CA SER A 120 -0.37 23.67 3.76
C SER A 120 -0.58 23.45 2.26
N MET A 121 -0.62 22.20 1.80
CA MET A 121 -0.70 21.87 0.37
C MET A 121 -2.11 21.86 -0.20
N GLN A 122 -3.14 21.66 0.61
CA GLN A 122 -4.56 21.69 0.25
C GLN A 122 -4.92 20.90 -1.02
N PRO A 123 -4.72 19.56 -1.04
CA PRO A 123 -5.10 18.75 -2.19
C PRO A 123 -6.62 18.69 -2.36
N ASP A 124 -7.14 19.31 -3.40
CA ASP A 124 -8.57 19.53 -3.68
C ASP A 124 -9.13 18.64 -4.81
N SER A 125 -8.36 17.65 -5.24
CA SER A 125 -8.74 16.75 -6.33
C SER A 125 -8.04 15.40 -6.16
N ILE A 126 -8.56 14.35 -6.80
CA ILE A 126 -7.96 13.01 -6.80
C ILE A 126 -6.50 13.04 -7.30
N PRO A 127 -6.16 13.70 -8.43
CA PRO A 127 -4.76 13.79 -8.87
C PRO A 127 -3.85 14.47 -7.85
N ARG A 128 -4.30 15.58 -7.23
CA ARG A 128 -3.51 16.26 -6.18
C ARG A 128 -3.35 15.39 -4.94
N MET A 129 -4.37 14.64 -4.54
CA MET A 129 -4.27 13.70 -3.41
C MET A 129 -3.31 12.55 -3.74
N ALA A 130 -3.33 11.99 -4.96
CA ALA A 130 -2.38 10.97 -5.38
C ALA A 130 -0.93 11.49 -5.37
N ALA A 131 -0.71 12.70 -5.88
CA ALA A 131 0.58 13.37 -5.81
C ALA A 131 1.00 13.64 -4.35
N PHE A 132 0.08 14.07 -3.48
CA PHE A 132 0.31 14.26 -2.05
C PHE A 132 0.81 12.97 -1.37
N ILE A 133 0.15 11.83 -1.63
CA ILE A 133 0.55 10.52 -1.11
C ILE A 133 1.97 10.15 -1.59
N SER A 134 2.36 10.55 -2.79
CA SER A 134 3.73 10.36 -3.28
C SER A 134 4.74 11.24 -2.54
N VAL A 135 4.39 12.49 -2.26
CA VAL A 135 5.26 13.51 -1.64
C VAL A 135 5.53 13.23 -0.15
N ILE A 136 4.62 12.54 0.56
CA ILE A 136 4.84 12.15 1.95
C ILE A 136 5.83 10.99 2.11
N ARG A 137 6.26 10.35 1.03
CA ARG A 137 7.29 9.31 1.07
C ARG A 137 8.68 9.93 1.27
N PRO A 138 9.58 9.30 2.05
CA PRO A 138 10.89 9.88 2.38
C PRO A 138 11.71 10.35 1.16
N GLY A 139 11.70 9.57 0.07
CA GLY A 139 12.45 9.90 -1.14
C GLY A 139 11.95 11.12 -1.92
N LYS A 140 10.72 11.59 -1.66
CA LYS A 140 10.09 12.73 -2.35
C LYS A 140 9.72 13.88 -1.41
N ALA A 141 10.20 13.86 -0.15
CA ALA A 141 9.91 14.89 0.84
C ALA A 141 10.39 16.30 0.42
N HIS A 142 11.38 16.39 -0.47
CA HIS A 142 11.87 17.66 -1.03
C HIS A 142 10.84 18.38 -1.92
N LEU A 143 9.77 17.69 -2.34
CA LEU A 143 8.67 18.26 -3.14
C LEU A 143 7.55 18.86 -2.27
N GLN A 144 7.65 18.74 -0.95
CA GLN A 144 6.64 19.28 -0.04
C GLN A 144 6.60 20.80 -0.14
N ASN A 145 5.37 21.34 -0.12
CA ASN A 145 5.08 22.77 -0.22
C ASN A 145 5.53 23.46 -1.53
N LEU A 146 5.90 22.70 -2.56
CA LEU A 146 6.08 23.26 -3.89
C LEU A 146 4.71 23.52 -4.56
N PRO A 147 4.65 24.42 -5.55
CA PRO A 147 3.47 24.58 -6.40
C PRO A 147 3.05 23.27 -7.05
N TRP A 148 1.76 23.02 -7.19
CA TRP A 148 1.25 21.75 -7.74
C TRP A 148 1.81 21.43 -9.15
N ALA A 149 2.06 22.44 -9.98
CA ALA A 149 2.66 22.23 -11.30
C ALA A 149 4.05 21.57 -11.20
N ASP A 150 4.89 22.01 -10.24
CA ASP A 150 6.23 21.49 -10.04
C ASP A 150 6.19 20.08 -9.40
N VAL A 151 5.23 19.87 -8.50
CA VAL A 151 4.99 18.53 -7.91
C VAL A 151 4.59 17.54 -9.01
N PHE A 152 3.68 17.90 -9.89
CA PHE A 152 3.22 17.03 -10.98
C PHE A 152 4.35 16.70 -11.96
N ALA A 153 5.11 17.71 -12.40
CA ALA A 153 6.27 17.49 -13.26
C ALA A 153 7.26 16.48 -12.64
N SER A 154 7.53 16.60 -11.31
CA SER A 154 8.48 15.74 -10.64
C SER A 154 7.93 14.35 -10.24
N VAL A 155 6.62 14.19 -10.12
CA VAL A 155 5.99 12.91 -9.71
C VAL A 155 5.67 12.04 -10.91
N TRP A 156 5.23 12.63 -12.04
CA TRP A 156 4.77 11.89 -13.21
C TRP A 156 5.84 11.74 -14.30
N ASP A 157 6.85 12.62 -14.34
CA ASP A 157 7.91 12.61 -15.36
C ASP A 157 9.18 11.86 -14.94
N SER A 158 9.14 11.12 -13.82
CA SER A 158 10.29 10.39 -13.26
C SER A 158 10.15 8.87 -13.32
#